data_cc6c86ab381c6db174a4120a077ba43f
#
_entry.id   cc6c86ab381c6db174a4120a077ba43f
#
_cell.length_a   1.000
_cell.length_b   1.000
_cell.length_c   1.000
_cell.angle_alpha   90.00
_cell.angle_beta   90.00
_cell.angle_gamma   90.00
#
_symmetry.space_group_name_H-M   'P 1'
#
loop_
_entity.id
_entity.type
_entity.pdbx_description
1 polymer ?
#
loop_
_entity_poly.entity_id
_entity_poly.type
_entity_poly.pdbx_seq_one_letter_code
_entity_poly.pdbx_strand_id
1 'polypeptide(L)'
;MSNVNDNSNDDVVLIDVYNIIYRAYHGNKNLLTNEKGIPTNALYTTIKMLEKIPDMFSNMRFCLAVFDGGSNNFRKELDPNYKAHRKPMPEELVVQMPYIKEAFRILGWPMLFAKNEEADDIIGTLAKRSGNAGFNTYIISGDKDFRQLVNGRINVIDTMHDICYDEDKVKEKMGVEPKLVVSYLALLGDSSDNVMGVDGVGDKTAAKLLNEYGSMDSIRQNQDKIKGKVGENIRKAFENGQIEKSMQLITLKTDVELHLKNKDMKKQPRNDIEWVEFCKEMNFKSFLNKMPKM
;
A
#
# COMPACT_ATOMS: atom_id res chain seq x y z
N MET A 1 -16.59 -34.23 7.16
CA MET A 1 -15.47 -33.59 7.89
C MET A 1 -14.59 -32.95 6.82
N SER A 2 -14.77 -31.64 6.60
CA SER A 2 -13.99 -30.88 5.64
C SER A 2 -12.58 -30.71 6.22
N ASN A 3 -11.56 -31.20 5.51
CA ASN A 3 -10.16 -30.90 5.79
C ASN A 3 -10.02 -29.36 5.77
N VAL A 4 -9.97 -28.75 6.91
CA VAL A 4 -9.46 -27.38 7.05
C VAL A 4 -7.99 -27.51 6.71
N ASN A 5 -7.60 -27.15 5.47
CA ASN A 5 -6.20 -26.98 5.14
C ASN A 5 -5.65 -25.94 6.09
N ASP A 6 -4.77 -26.35 7.00
CA ASP A 6 -4.03 -25.43 7.85
C ASP A 6 -3.03 -24.66 6.96
N ASN A 7 -3.39 -23.44 6.59
CA ASN A 7 -2.56 -22.54 5.78
C ASN A 7 -1.67 -21.64 6.67
N SER A 8 -1.52 -21.97 7.94
CA SER A 8 -0.84 -21.12 8.94
C SER A 8 0.63 -20.82 8.64
N ASN A 9 1.25 -21.64 7.80
CA ASN A 9 2.65 -21.47 7.39
C ASN A 9 2.82 -20.95 5.96
N ASP A 10 1.73 -20.75 5.22
CA ASP A 10 1.78 -20.26 3.85
C ASP A 10 1.64 -18.73 3.83
N ASP A 11 2.46 -18.08 3.02
CA ASP A 11 2.49 -16.63 2.88
C ASP A 11 1.77 -16.16 1.61
N VAL A 12 1.02 -15.06 1.74
CA VAL A 12 0.45 -14.29 0.63
C VAL A 12 1.12 -12.93 0.60
N VAL A 13 1.68 -12.55 -0.54
CA VAL A 13 2.39 -11.27 -0.72
C VAL A 13 1.64 -10.40 -1.71
N LEU A 14 1.16 -9.25 -1.24
CA LEU A 14 0.44 -8.26 -2.03
C LEU A 14 1.31 -7.03 -2.22
N ILE A 15 1.53 -6.62 -3.46
CA ILE A 15 2.44 -5.52 -3.80
C ILE A 15 1.63 -4.31 -4.27
N ASP A 16 1.75 -3.21 -3.54
CA ASP A 16 1.33 -1.89 -4.00
C ASP A 16 2.38 -1.36 -4.99
N VAL A 17 2.09 -1.54 -6.27
CA VAL A 17 3.07 -1.31 -7.34
C VAL A 17 3.43 0.16 -7.47
N TYR A 18 2.45 1.06 -7.41
CA TYR A 18 2.76 2.48 -7.57
C TYR A 18 3.58 3.04 -6.41
N ASN A 19 3.36 2.56 -5.19
CA ASN A 19 4.19 2.92 -4.05
C ASN A 19 5.67 2.53 -4.28
N ILE A 20 5.91 1.30 -4.76
CA ILE A 20 7.27 0.83 -5.10
C ILE A 20 7.88 1.68 -6.24
N ILE A 21 7.13 1.92 -7.32
CA ILE A 21 7.61 2.65 -8.50
C ILE A 21 7.97 4.10 -8.15
N TYR A 22 7.10 4.82 -7.44
CA TYR A 22 7.37 6.20 -7.05
C TYR A 22 8.58 6.29 -6.10
N ARG A 23 8.72 5.32 -5.19
CA ARG A 23 9.91 5.23 -4.33
C ARG A 23 11.18 4.96 -5.12
N ALA A 24 11.12 4.05 -6.09
CA ALA A 24 12.23 3.75 -6.97
C ALA A 24 12.65 4.99 -7.77
N TYR A 25 11.68 5.76 -8.27
CA TYR A 25 11.93 6.98 -9.01
C TYR A 25 12.57 8.08 -8.15
N HIS A 26 11.99 8.36 -6.98
CA HIS A 26 12.49 9.42 -6.10
C HIS A 26 13.76 9.02 -5.34
N GLY A 27 13.95 7.75 -5.06
CA GLY A 27 15.11 7.23 -4.33
C GLY A 27 16.37 7.12 -5.18
N ASN A 28 16.26 7.03 -6.51
CA ASN A 28 17.38 6.94 -7.43
C ASN A 28 17.42 8.15 -8.36
N LYS A 29 18.18 9.17 -7.95
CA LYS A 29 18.37 10.41 -8.72
C LYS A 29 19.45 10.30 -9.82
N ASN A 30 20.13 9.18 -9.93
CA ASN A 30 21.11 8.98 -10.99
C ASN A 30 20.38 8.84 -12.33
N LEU A 31 20.77 9.66 -13.29
CA LEU A 31 20.28 9.57 -14.66
C LEU A 31 20.86 8.29 -15.32
N LEU A 32 20.13 7.20 -15.17
CA LEU A 32 20.39 5.97 -15.93
C LEU A 32 19.54 6.01 -17.20
N THR A 33 20.17 5.79 -18.35
CA THR A 33 19.51 5.71 -19.64
C THR A 33 19.96 4.47 -20.39
N ASN A 34 19.10 3.95 -21.25
CA ASN A 34 19.51 2.96 -22.25
C ASN A 34 20.20 3.64 -23.45
N GLU A 35 20.61 2.88 -24.44
CA GLU A 35 21.30 3.39 -25.65
C GLU A 35 20.41 4.31 -26.51
N LYS A 36 19.08 4.20 -26.38
CA LYS A 36 18.09 5.06 -27.05
C LYS A 36 17.80 6.36 -26.26
N GLY A 37 18.50 6.61 -25.15
CA GLY A 37 18.28 7.77 -24.28
C GLY A 37 17.04 7.67 -23.38
N ILE A 38 16.37 6.52 -23.29
CA ILE A 38 15.21 6.33 -22.42
C ILE A 38 15.69 6.27 -20.97
N PRO A 39 15.09 7.05 -20.05
CA PRO A 39 15.38 6.94 -18.61
C PRO A 39 15.05 5.53 -18.10
N THR A 40 15.95 4.97 -17.27
CA THR A 40 15.79 3.61 -16.73
C THR A 40 16.03 3.51 -15.21
N ASN A 41 16.20 4.62 -14.52
CA ASN A 41 16.52 4.68 -13.10
C ASN A 41 15.40 4.07 -12.21
N ALA A 42 14.15 4.43 -12.45
CA ALA A 42 13.01 3.88 -11.73
C ALA A 42 12.83 2.38 -12.04
N LEU A 43 12.93 2.00 -13.31
CA LEU A 43 12.87 0.62 -13.77
C LEU A 43 13.94 -0.25 -13.10
N TYR A 44 15.19 0.20 -13.13
CA TYR A 44 16.33 -0.52 -12.53
C TYR A 44 16.11 -0.76 -11.04
N THR A 45 15.70 0.30 -10.33
CA THR A 45 15.49 0.23 -8.88
C THR A 45 14.28 -0.62 -8.53
N THR A 46 13.17 -0.52 -9.30
CA THR A 46 12.00 -1.39 -9.14
C THR A 46 12.37 -2.86 -9.29
N ILE A 47 13.13 -3.22 -10.32
CA ILE A 47 13.61 -4.60 -10.51
C ILE A 47 14.42 -5.08 -9.31
N LYS A 48 15.35 -4.25 -8.81
CA LYS A 48 16.14 -4.60 -7.61
C LYS A 48 15.28 -4.84 -6.37
N MET A 49 14.19 -4.10 -6.22
CA MET A 49 13.24 -4.31 -5.13
C MET A 49 12.48 -5.62 -5.33
N LEU A 50 12.00 -5.89 -6.54
CA LEU A 50 11.27 -7.11 -6.87
C LEU A 50 12.10 -8.38 -6.71
N GLU A 51 13.41 -8.34 -7.04
CA GLU A 51 14.33 -9.48 -6.85
C GLU A 51 14.51 -9.85 -5.38
N LYS A 52 14.39 -8.88 -4.47
CA LYS A 52 14.56 -9.11 -3.03
C LYS A 52 13.31 -9.68 -2.34
N ILE A 53 12.11 -9.40 -2.88
CA ILE A 53 10.87 -9.77 -2.20
C ILE A 53 10.77 -11.28 -1.96
N PRO A 54 11.06 -12.19 -2.91
CA PRO A 54 10.98 -13.62 -2.65
C PRO A 54 11.90 -14.10 -1.52
N ASP A 55 13.08 -13.46 -1.37
CA ASP A 55 14.05 -13.84 -0.34
C ASP A 55 13.59 -13.46 1.10
N MET A 56 12.57 -12.61 1.20
CA MET A 56 12.00 -12.21 2.49
C MET A 56 11.03 -13.26 3.05
N PHE A 57 10.59 -14.20 2.24
CA PHE A 57 9.54 -15.17 2.59
C PHE A 57 9.99 -16.61 2.34
N SER A 58 9.90 -17.44 3.36
CA SER A 58 10.30 -18.84 3.25
C SER A 58 9.25 -19.69 2.53
N ASN A 59 8.00 -19.27 2.52
CA ASN A 59 6.88 -20.05 2.00
C ASN A 59 5.83 -19.19 1.26
N MET A 60 6.30 -18.35 0.33
CA MET A 60 5.41 -17.53 -0.51
C MET A 60 4.59 -18.41 -1.46
N ARG A 61 3.36 -18.72 -1.05
CA ARG A 61 2.43 -19.56 -1.84
C ARG A 61 1.72 -18.80 -2.92
N PHE A 62 1.32 -17.55 -2.60
CA PHE A 62 0.63 -16.66 -3.51
C PHE A 62 1.23 -15.27 -3.46
N CYS A 63 1.17 -14.58 -4.57
CA CYS A 63 1.52 -13.16 -4.64
C CYS A 63 0.69 -12.45 -5.70
N LEU A 64 0.59 -11.14 -5.60
CA LEU A 64 -0.07 -10.32 -6.61
C LEU A 64 0.50 -8.91 -6.61
N ALA A 65 0.86 -8.41 -7.76
CA ALA A 65 1.24 -7.02 -7.98
C ALA A 65 0.00 -6.24 -8.45
N VAL A 66 -0.46 -5.29 -7.65
CA VAL A 66 -1.67 -4.51 -7.93
C VAL A 66 -1.27 -3.14 -8.47
N PHE A 67 -1.72 -2.86 -9.68
CA PHE A 67 -1.54 -1.58 -10.36
C PHE A 67 -2.80 -0.73 -10.22
N ASP A 68 -2.65 0.52 -9.83
CA ASP A 68 -3.78 1.47 -9.81
C ASP A 68 -4.27 1.74 -11.24
N GLY A 69 -5.58 1.83 -11.39
CA GLY A 69 -6.24 2.07 -12.68
C GLY A 69 -6.57 3.52 -12.96
N GLY A 70 -6.33 4.43 -12.02
CA GLY A 70 -6.49 5.88 -12.20
C GLY A 70 -7.93 6.33 -12.49
N SER A 71 -8.94 5.65 -11.97
CA SER A 71 -10.34 5.91 -12.28
C SER A 71 -11.06 6.82 -11.27
N ASN A 72 -12.24 7.27 -11.64
CA ASN A 72 -13.21 7.83 -10.69
C ASN A 72 -13.62 6.73 -9.71
N ASN A 73 -13.45 7.00 -8.43
CA ASN A 73 -13.87 6.12 -7.35
C ASN A 73 -14.83 6.86 -6.41
N PHE A 74 -15.45 6.11 -5.51
CA PHE A 74 -16.42 6.67 -4.57
C PHE A 74 -15.84 7.81 -3.70
N ARG A 75 -14.51 7.83 -3.45
CA ARG A 75 -13.88 8.90 -2.65
C ARG A 75 -13.91 10.23 -3.38
N LYS A 76 -13.74 10.24 -4.70
CA LYS A 76 -13.89 11.47 -5.51
C LYS A 76 -15.35 11.91 -5.64
N GLU A 77 -16.29 10.98 -5.60
CA GLU A 77 -17.71 11.30 -5.54
C GLU A 77 -18.08 11.93 -4.19
N LEU A 78 -17.51 11.39 -3.09
CA LEU A 78 -17.69 11.89 -1.73
C LEU A 78 -16.99 13.25 -1.53
N ASP A 79 -15.80 13.42 -2.08
CA ASP A 79 -15.03 14.66 -2.05
C ASP A 79 -14.26 14.89 -3.35
N PRO A 80 -14.71 15.83 -4.21
CA PRO A 80 -14.00 16.21 -5.43
C PRO A 80 -12.55 16.67 -5.19
N ASN A 81 -12.23 17.12 -3.97
CA ASN A 81 -10.88 17.55 -3.60
C ASN A 81 -9.97 16.39 -3.16
N TYR A 82 -10.50 15.17 -3.00
CA TYR A 82 -9.70 14.01 -2.64
C TYR A 82 -8.59 13.78 -3.67
N LYS A 83 -7.34 13.74 -3.22
CA LYS A 83 -6.12 13.62 -4.07
C LYS A 83 -5.98 14.70 -5.16
N ALA A 84 -6.74 15.80 -5.11
CA ALA A 84 -6.78 16.80 -6.18
C ALA A 84 -5.45 17.55 -6.38
N HIS A 85 -4.62 17.66 -5.35
CA HIS A 85 -3.32 18.33 -5.44
C HIS A 85 -2.17 17.39 -5.83
N ARG A 86 -2.44 16.08 -6.02
CA ARG A 86 -1.42 15.16 -6.52
C ARG A 86 -0.98 15.59 -7.92
N LYS A 87 0.31 15.80 -8.06
CA LYS A 87 0.89 16.11 -9.38
C LYS A 87 0.74 14.93 -10.32
N PRO A 88 0.59 15.16 -11.62
CA PRO A 88 0.63 14.08 -12.60
C PRO A 88 1.97 13.34 -12.51
N MET A 89 1.98 12.10 -12.98
CA MET A 89 3.21 11.30 -13.05
C MET A 89 4.27 12.05 -13.88
N PRO A 90 5.52 12.17 -13.37
CA PRO A 90 6.60 12.79 -14.14
C PRO A 90 6.78 12.13 -15.51
N GLU A 91 7.01 12.91 -16.55
CA GLU A 91 7.16 12.40 -17.94
C GLU A 91 8.26 11.33 -18.03
N GLU A 92 9.38 11.54 -17.34
CA GLU A 92 10.47 10.57 -17.26
C GLU A 92 10.04 9.23 -16.64
N LEU A 93 9.04 9.22 -15.75
CA LEU A 93 8.50 8.00 -15.19
C LEU A 93 7.45 7.39 -16.12
N VAL A 94 6.62 8.22 -16.79
CA VAL A 94 5.62 7.77 -17.75
C VAL A 94 6.26 6.91 -18.85
N VAL A 95 7.41 7.35 -19.39
CA VAL A 95 8.12 6.60 -20.45
C VAL A 95 8.71 5.28 -19.96
N GLN A 96 8.94 5.13 -18.65
CA GLN A 96 9.44 3.88 -18.05
C GLN A 96 8.31 2.87 -17.76
N MET A 97 7.04 3.32 -17.65
CA MET A 97 5.92 2.45 -17.24
C MET A 97 5.71 1.20 -18.11
N PRO A 98 5.80 1.27 -19.46
CA PRO A 98 5.71 0.08 -20.29
C PRO A 98 6.78 -0.96 -19.96
N TYR A 99 8.02 -0.52 -19.76
CA TYR A 99 9.15 -1.39 -19.43
C TYR A 99 9.06 -1.95 -18.02
N ILE A 100 8.51 -1.18 -17.07
CA ILE A 100 8.25 -1.67 -15.71
C ILE A 100 7.22 -2.81 -15.74
N LYS A 101 6.11 -2.63 -16.45
CA LYS A 101 5.10 -3.69 -16.61
C LYS A 101 5.69 -4.93 -17.28
N GLU A 102 6.52 -4.74 -18.28
CA GLU A 102 7.21 -5.82 -18.97
C GLU A 102 8.18 -6.56 -18.05
N ALA A 103 8.92 -5.83 -17.20
CA ALA A 103 9.79 -6.44 -16.19
C ALA A 103 9.00 -7.31 -15.20
N PHE A 104 7.82 -6.86 -14.72
CA PHE A 104 6.95 -7.69 -13.87
C PHE A 104 6.55 -8.98 -14.57
N ARG A 105 6.17 -8.90 -15.86
CA ARG A 105 5.80 -10.05 -16.67
C ARG A 105 6.96 -11.04 -16.83
N ILE A 106 8.13 -10.56 -17.24
CA ILE A 106 9.32 -11.38 -17.47
C ILE A 106 9.79 -12.04 -16.17
N LEU A 107 9.73 -11.32 -15.05
CA LEU A 107 10.06 -11.82 -13.71
C LEU A 107 9.01 -12.77 -13.14
N GLY A 108 7.92 -13.00 -13.86
CA GLY A 108 6.86 -13.94 -13.50
C GLY A 108 5.94 -13.47 -12.37
N TRP A 109 5.86 -12.16 -12.12
CA TRP A 109 4.92 -11.61 -11.14
C TRP A 109 3.51 -11.56 -11.72
N PRO A 110 2.50 -12.17 -11.09
CA PRO A 110 1.12 -11.98 -11.48
C PRO A 110 0.70 -10.53 -11.22
N MET A 111 -0.02 -9.96 -12.19
CA MET A 111 -0.41 -8.55 -12.17
C MET A 111 -1.93 -8.42 -12.21
N LEU A 112 -2.45 -7.48 -11.43
CA LEU A 112 -3.84 -7.04 -11.49
C LEU A 112 -3.88 -5.53 -11.71
N PHE A 113 -4.67 -5.11 -12.69
CA PHE A 113 -4.93 -3.70 -12.96
C PHE A 113 -6.29 -3.33 -12.39
N ALA A 114 -6.32 -2.43 -11.43
CA ALA A 114 -7.54 -1.93 -10.83
C ALA A 114 -8.42 -1.26 -11.90
N LYS A 115 -9.72 -1.54 -11.86
CA LYS A 115 -10.73 -0.87 -12.69
C LYS A 115 -11.82 -0.36 -11.77
N ASN A 116 -12.11 0.94 -11.82
CA ASN A 116 -13.14 1.61 -11.02
C ASN A 116 -12.96 1.55 -9.50
N GLU A 117 -11.88 0.94 -9.01
CA GLU A 117 -11.49 0.87 -7.60
C GLU A 117 -10.04 1.31 -7.45
N GLU A 118 -9.64 1.76 -6.27
CA GLU A 118 -8.22 2.01 -5.98
C GLU A 118 -7.48 0.70 -5.73
N ALA A 119 -6.19 0.68 -6.05
CA ALA A 119 -5.32 -0.47 -5.74
C ALA A 119 -5.37 -0.82 -4.25
N ASP A 120 -5.47 0.21 -3.40
CA ASP A 120 -5.53 0.09 -1.94
C ASP A 120 -6.75 -0.74 -1.48
N ASP A 121 -7.93 -0.51 -2.08
CA ASP A 121 -9.16 -1.24 -1.77
C ASP A 121 -9.09 -2.71 -2.23
N ILE A 122 -8.46 -2.96 -3.39
CA ILE A 122 -8.21 -4.32 -3.89
C ILE A 122 -7.25 -5.05 -2.97
N ILE A 123 -6.14 -4.43 -2.58
CA ILE A 123 -5.16 -4.99 -1.66
C ILE A 123 -5.81 -5.26 -0.31
N GLY A 124 -6.59 -4.30 0.23
CA GLY A 124 -7.32 -4.45 1.48
C GLY A 124 -8.30 -5.64 1.46
N THR A 125 -9.02 -5.79 0.35
CA THR A 125 -9.94 -6.92 0.14
C THR A 125 -9.21 -8.25 0.12
N LEU A 126 -8.12 -8.35 -0.63
CA LEU A 126 -7.33 -9.57 -0.74
C LEU A 126 -6.65 -9.91 0.57
N ALA A 127 -6.09 -8.92 1.27
CA ALA A 127 -5.44 -9.12 2.56
C ALA A 127 -6.42 -9.70 3.59
N LYS A 128 -7.63 -9.11 3.69
CA LYS A 128 -8.68 -9.62 4.59
C LYS A 128 -9.13 -11.02 4.21
N ARG A 129 -9.34 -11.30 2.92
CA ARG A 129 -9.73 -12.64 2.44
C ARG A 129 -8.66 -13.69 2.77
N SER A 130 -7.39 -13.36 2.51
CA SER A 130 -6.26 -14.26 2.79
C SER A 130 -6.09 -14.51 4.29
N GLY A 131 -6.10 -13.47 5.10
CA GLY A 131 -6.02 -13.60 6.56
C GLY A 131 -7.16 -14.44 7.13
N ASN A 132 -8.40 -14.23 6.65
CA ASN A 132 -9.56 -15.04 7.07
C ASN A 132 -9.46 -16.50 6.61
N ALA A 133 -8.74 -16.77 5.52
CA ALA A 133 -8.44 -18.12 5.03
C ALA A 133 -7.26 -18.79 5.76
N GLY A 134 -6.67 -18.13 6.76
CA GLY A 134 -5.60 -18.66 7.60
C GLY A 134 -4.19 -18.42 7.08
N PHE A 135 -4.00 -17.70 5.97
CA PHE A 135 -2.67 -17.34 5.46
C PHE A 135 -2.03 -16.21 6.26
N ASN A 136 -0.71 -16.22 6.36
CA ASN A 136 0.02 -15.03 6.72
C ASN A 136 0.04 -14.11 5.50
N THR A 137 -0.35 -12.86 5.66
CA THR A 137 -0.48 -11.92 4.55
C THR A 137 0.42 -10.72 4.77
N TYR A 138 1.21 -10.42 3.75
CA TYR A 138 2.16 -9.32 3.78
C TYR A 138 1.84 -8.33 2.66
N ILE A 139 1.58 -7.08 3.04
CA ILE A 139 1.36 -5.97 2.11
C ILE A 139 2.68 -5.23 1.97
N ILE A 140 3.25 -5.23 0.75
CA ILE A 140 4.48 -4.50 0.44
C ILE A 140 4.11 -3.07 0.03
N SER A 141 4.11 -2.17 0.99
CA SER A 141 3.83 -0.74 0.80
C SER A 141 4.37 0.08 1.96
N GLY A 142 4.71 1.34 1.71
CA GLY A 142 4.98 2.30 2.77
C GLY A 142 3.79 3.17 3.12
N ASP A 143 2.65 2.92 2.50
CA ASP A 143 1.45 3.68 2.79
C ASP A 143 0.95 3.37 4.21
N LYS A 144 0.74 4.44 4.98
CA LYS A 144 0.28 4.33 6.38
C LYS A 144 -1.15 3.83 6.49
N ASP A 145 -1.95 4.00 5.43
CA ASP A 145 -3.35 3.63 5.43
C ASP A 145 -3.55 2.12 5.53
N PHE A 146 -2.62 1.31 4.99
CA PHE A 146 -2.64 -0.14 5.16
C PHE A 146 -2.48 -0.60 6.61
N ARG A 147 -1.95 0.24 7.50
CA ARG A 147 -1.79 -0.12 8.92
C ARG A 147 -3.12 -0.36 9.64
N GLN A 148 -4.25 0.13 9.08
CA GLN A 148 -5.60 -0.19 9.58
C GLN A 148 -5.98 -1.67 9.42
N LEU A 149 -5.28 -2.40 8.52
CA LEU A 149 -5.54 -3.81 8.23
C LEU A 149 -4.72 -4.77 9.08
N VAL A 150 -3.68 -4.26 9.76
CA VAL A 150 -2.73 -5.06 10.54
C VAL A 150 -3.43 -5.81 11.66
N ASN A 151 -3.12 -7.08 11.78
CA ASN A 151 -3.59 -7.97 12.84
C ASN A 151 -2.68 -9.19 12.91
N GLY A 152 -2.98 -10.17 13.75
CA GLY A 152 -2.17 -11.39 13.93
C GLY A 152 -1.88 -12.21 12.66
N ARG A 153 -2.48 -11.86 11.49
CA ARG A 153 -2.27 -12.53 10.20
C ARG A 153 -1.87 -11.58 9.08
N ILE A 154 -2.08 -10.29 9.23
CA ILE A 154 -1.81 -9.29 8.20
C ILE A 154 -0.75 -8.33 8.72
N ASN A 155 0.35 -8.20 7.99
CA ASN A 155 1.44 -7.29 8.27
C ASN A 155 1.71 -6.38 7.05
N VAL A 156 2.26 -5.19 7.29
CA VAL A 156 2.68 -4.26 6.24
C VAL A 156 4.19 -4.13 6.27
N ILE A 157 4.83 -4.33 5.12
CA ILE A 157 6.29 -4.22 5.00
C ILE A 157 6.65 -2.97 4.21
N ASP A 158 7.31 -2.04 4.90
CA ASP A 158 7.95 -0.89 4.30
C ASP A 158 9.39 -1.23 3.92
N THR A 159 9.59 -1.61 2.67
CA THR A 159 10.91 -2.01 2.16
C THR A 159 11.92 -0.85 2.04
N MET A 160 11.48 0.41 2.17
CA MET A 160 12.38 1.56 2.15
C MET A 160 13.06 1.76 3.51
N HIS A 161 12.30 1.58 4.58
CA HIS A 161 12.79 1.78 5.94
C HIS A 161 13.16 0.47 6.63
N ASP A 162 12.99 -0.67 5.91
CA ASP A 162 13.21 -2.02 6.44
C ASP A 162 12.38 -2.29 7.70
N ILE A 163 11.10 -1.92 7.66
CA ILE A 163 10.18 -2.04 8.78
C ILE A 163 9.04 -2.98 8.41
N CYS A 164 8.84 -4.00 9.26
CA CYS A 164 7.60 -4.79 9.27
C CYS A 164 6.66 -4.22 10.34
N TYR A 165 5.49 -3.76 9.91
CA TYR A 165 4.43 -3.29 10.80
C TYR A 165 3.51 -4.47 11.15
N ASP A 166 3.73 -5.05 12.32
CA ASP A 166 2.80 -5.84 13.08
C ASP A 166 1.99 -4.93 14.05
N GLU A 167 1.14 -5.51 14.88
CA GLU A 167 0.29 -4.76 15.82
C GLU A 167 1.13 -3.92 16.81
N ASP A 168 2.23 -4.48 17.32
CA ASP A 168 3.12 -3.79 18.27
C ASP A 168 3.84 -2.63 17.58
N LYS A 169 4.30 -2.84 16.34
CA LYS A 169 5.01 -1.79 15.58
C LYS A 169 4.09 -0.67 15.14
N VAL A 170 2.84 -0.96 14.80
CA VAL A 170 1.83 0.08 14.56
C VAL A 170 1.62 0.91 15.81
N LYS A 171 1.44 0.26 16.96
CA LYS A 171 1.27 0.93 18.26
C LYS A 171 2.49 1.75 18.65
N GLU A 172 3.70 1.24 18.45
CA GLU A 172 4.95 1.99 18.69
C GLU A 172 5.02 3.26 17.83
N LYS A 173 4.68 3.16 16.55
CA LYS A 173 4.85 4.25 15.58
C LYS A 173 3.73 5.27 15.57
N MET A 174 2.49 4.86 15.80
CA MET A 174 1.31 5.72 15.72
C MET A 174 0.72 6.06 17.11
N GLY A 175 1.16 5.34 18.15
CA GLY A 175 0.64 5.50 19.51
C GLY A 175 -0.75 4.91 19.71
N VAL A 176 -1.29 4.19 18.72
CA VAL A 176 -2.62 3.56 18.76
C VAL A 176 -2.55 2.14 18.18
N GLU A 177 -3.50 1.29 18.58
CA GLU A 177 -3.67 -0.04 18.01
C GLU A 177 -4.19 0.03 16.56
N PRO A 178 -3.94 -0.98 15.70
CA PRO A 178 -4.36 -1.00 14.29
C PRO A 178 -5.84 -0.68 14.09
N LYS A 179 -6.73 -1.20 14.92
CA LYS A 179 -8.18 -0.94 14.87
C LYS A 179 -8.58 0.53 15.04
N LEU A 180 -7.67 1.37 15.55
CA LEU A 180 -7.90 2.80 15.77
C LEU A 180 -7.24 3.68 14.69
N VAL A 181 -6.52 3.09 13.75
CA VAL A 181 -5.76 3.84 12.71
C VAL A 181 -6.68 4.73 11.87
N VAL A 182 -7.86 4.25 11.47
CA VAL A 182 -8.84 5.09 10.74
C VAL A 182 -9.25 6.31 11.57
N SER A 183 -9.62 6.11 12.82
CA SER A 183 -9.99 7.19 13.74
C SER A 183 -8.84 8.15 14.00
N TYR A 184 -7.63 7.61 14.13
CA TYR A 184 -6.42 8.40 14.33
C TYR A 184 -6.15 9.32 13.13
N LEU A 185 -6.19 8.77 11.92
CA LEU A 185 -5.97 9.54 10.71
C LEU A 185 -7.11 10.53 10.43
N ALA A 186 -8.35 10.21 10.79
CA ALA A 186 -9.47 11.13 10.66
C ALA A 186 -9.35 12.36 11.60
N LEU A 187 -8.79 12.16 12.79
CA LEU A 187 -8.49 13.27 13.70
C LEU A 187 -7.29 14.09 13.23
N LEU A 188 -6.24 13.44 12.78
CA LEU A 188 -4.99 14.05 12.36
C LEU A 188 -5.10 14.73 10.99
N GLY A 189 -5.87 14.15 10.09
CA GLY A 189 -5.89 14.44 8.66
C GLY A 189 -4.80 13.70 7.88
N ASP A 190 -4.94 13.75 6.57
CA ASP A 190 -3.95 13.27 5.63
C ASP A 190 -3.69 14.28 4.51
N SER A 191 -2.58 14.97 4.59
CA SER A 191 -2.19 15.94 3.57
C SER A 191 -1.84 15.29 2.23
N SER A 192 -1.41 14.02 2.20
CA SER A 192 -1.07 13.31 0.95
C SER A 192 -2.31 13.00 0.11
N ASP A 193 -3.45 12.80 0.77
CA ASP A 193 -4.74 12.51 0.15
C ASP A 193 -5.72 13.69 0.20
N ASN A 194 -5.27 14.81 0.73
CA ASN A 194 -6.09 16.00 0.94
C ASN A 194 -7.32 15.74 1.83
N VAL A 195 -7.12 14.92 2.87
CA VAL A 195 -8.14 14.64 3.88
C VAL A 195 -7.96 15.59 5.06
N MET A 196 -9.01 16.31 5.41
CA MET A 196 -8.96 17.27 6.51
C MET A 196 -8.97 16.58 7.87
N GLY A 197 -8.02 16.95 8.73
CA GLY A 197 -8.03 16.61 10.14
C GLY A 197 -8.74 17.68 10.99
N VAL A 198 -8.84 17.42 12.28
CA VAL A 198 -9.39 18.38 13.24
C VAL A 198 -8.33 19.43 13.59
N ASP A 199 -8.65 20.69 13.42
CA ASP A 199 -7.72 21.78 13.66
C ASP A 199 -7.17 21.78 15.10
N GLY A 200 -5.84 21.88 15.24
CA GLY A 200 -5.14 21.80 16.53
C GLY A 200 -4.98 20.37 17.08
N VAL A 201 -5.37 19.33 16.35
CA VAL A 201 -5.14 17.93 16.71
C VAL A 201 -3.92 17.40 15.94
N GLY A 202 -2.81 17.21 16.62
CA GLY A 202 -1.63 16.53 16.08
C GLY A 202 -1.51 15.09 16.59
N ASP A 203 -0.44 14.39 16.17
CA ASP A 203 -0.19 12.96 16.46
C ASP A 203 -0.42 12.60 17.94
N LYS A 204 0.23 13.33 18.85
CA LYS A 204 0.13 13.06 20.30
C LYS A 204 -1.27 13.26 20.84
N THR A 205 -1.99 14.26 20.33
CA THR A 205 -3.35 14.57 20.79
C THR A 205 -4.33 13.53 20.29
N ALA A 206 -4.25 13.15 19.02
CA ALA A 206 -5.09 12.12 18.43
C ALA A 206 -4.89 10.76 19.17
N ALA A 207 -3.63 10.34 19.35
CA ALA A 207 -3.32 9.11 20.06
C ALA A 207 -3.81 9.16 21.53
N LYS A 208 -3.59 10.26 22.25
CA LYS A 208 -4.06 10.43 23.63
C LYS A 208 -5.58 10.28 23.72
N LEU A 209 -6.32 11.00 22.87
CA LEU A 209 -7.79 10.92 22.88
C LEU A 209 -8.30 9.51 22.60
N LEU A 210 -7.75 8.84 21.60
CA LEU A 210 -8.18 7.50 21.26
C LEU A 210 -7.82 6.45 22.30
N ASN A 211 -6.68 6.58 22.97
CA ASN A 211 -6.32 5.70 24.08
C ASN A 211 -7.16 5.96 25.34
N GLU A 212 -7.59 7.23 25.58
CA GLU A 212 -8.42 7.59 26.72
C GLU A 212 -9.89 7.16 26.51
N TYR A 213 -10.44 7.38 25.31
CA TYR A 213 -11.86 7.13 25.03
C TYR A 213 -12.12 5.80 24.31
N GLY A 214 -11.12 5.18 23.71
CA GLY A 214 -11.19 3.85 23.08
C GLY A 214 -11.79 3.81 21.68
N SER A 215 -12.59 4.77 21.26
CA SER A 215 -13.18 4.85 19.92
C SER A 215 -13.62 6.27 19.55
N MET A 216 -13.86 6.50 18.23
CA MET A 216 -14.41 7.78 17.75
C MET A 216 -15.81 8.05 18.32
N ASP A 217 -16.65 7.01 18.41
CA ASP A 217 -18.00 7.13 18.99
C ASP A 217 -17.96 7.54 20.47
N SER A 218 -17.01 6.97 21.23
CA SER A 218 -16.81 7.36 22.63
C SER A 218 -16.29 8.79 22.76
N ILE A 219 -15.42 9.26 21.86
CA ILE A 219 -14.99 10.65 21.80
C ILE A 219 -16.20 11.54 21.55
N ARG A 220 -17.07 11.19 20.60
CA ARG A 220 -18.30 11.92 20.30
C ARG A 220 -19.24 12.02 21.51
N GLN A 221 -19.46 10.92 22.21
CA GLN A 221 -20.31 10.87 23.41
C GLN A 221 -19.77 11.69 24.57
N ASN A 222 -18.46 11.86 24.64
CA ASN A 222 -17.77 12.56 25.73
C ASN A 222 -17.15 13.91 25.28
N GLN A 223 -17.50 14.42 24.09
CA GLN A 223 -16.88 15.62 23.51
C GLN A 223 -16.95 16.86 24.42
N ASP A 224 -17.97 16.98 25.27
CA ASP A 224 -18.12 18.09 26.22
C ASP A 224 -17.10 18.03 27.38
N LYS A 225 -16.52 16.86 27.65
CA LYS A 225 -15.46 16.68 28.64
C LYS A 225 -14.10 17.12 28.10
N ILE A 226 -13.93 17.19 26.77
CA ILE A 226 -12.69 17.63 26.14
C ILE A 226 -12.64 19.15 26.18
N LYS A 227 -11.77 19.68 27.02
CA LYS A 227 -11.68 21.10 27.29
C LYS A 227 -10.74 21.84 26.32
N GLY A 228 -10.89 23.16 26.29
CA GLY A 228 -10.03 24.04 25.52
C GLY A 228 -10.32 24.04 24.03
N LYS A 229 -9.42 24.66 23.26
CA LYS A 229 -9.60 24.88 21.83
C LYS A 229 -9.76 23.58 21.02
N VAL A 230 -9.03 22.54 21.42
CA VAL A 230 -9.14 21.20 20.80
C VAL A 230 -10.56 20.65 20.97
N GLY A 231 -11.14 20.72 22.17
CA GLY A 231 -12.52 20.28 22.40
C GLY A 231 -13.55 21.03 21.58
N GLU A 232 -13.38 22.37 21.47
CA GLU A 232 -14.24 23.19 20.61
C GLU A 232 -14.13 22.76 19.13
N ASN A 233 -12.93 22.53 18.64
CA ASN A 233 -12.70 22.12 17.26
C ASN A 233 -13.24 20.71 16.96
N ILE A 234 -13.10 19.76 17.91
CA ILE A 234 -13.69 18.42 17.81
C ILE A 234 -15.21 18.51 17.71
N ARG A 235 -15.89 19.29 18.58
CA ARG A 235 -17.35 19.47 18.52
C ARG A 235 -17.79 20.03 17.16
N LYS A 236 -17.13 21.08 16.67
CA LYS A 236 -17.40 21.64 15.35
C LYS A 236 -17.21 20.63 14.22
N ALA A 237 -16.16 19.81 14.30
CA ALA A 237 -15.86 18.79 13.29
C ALA A 237 -16.90 17.65 13.29
N PHE A 238 -17.51 17.33 14.43
CA PHE A 238 -18.67 16.44 14.49
C PHE A 238 -19.96 17.10 13.98
N GLU A 239 -20.20 18.36 14.37
CA GLU A 239 -21.40 19.10 13.98
C GLU A 239 -21.51 19.29 12.46
N ASN A 240 -20.39 19.51 11.78
CA ASN A 240 -20.34 19.73 10.32
C ASN A 240 -20.09 18.44 9.52
N GLY A 241 -20.00 17.28 10.15
CA GLY A 241 -19.79 15.98 9.50
C GLY A 241 -18.38 15.75 8.96
N GLN A 242 -17.41 16.58 9.30
CA GLN A 242 -16.02 16.49 8.81
C GLN A 242 -15.35 15.19 9.22
N ILE A 243 -15.51 14.77 10.48
CA ILE A 243 -14.87 13.54 11.00
C ILE A 243 -15.42 12.31 10.28
N GLU A 244 -16.74 12.23 10.13
CA GLU A 244 -17.39 11.12 9.42
C GLU A 244 -16.95 11.05 7.97
N LYS A 245 -16.87 12.18 7.28
CA LYS A 245 -16.37 12.26 5.92
C LYS A 245 -14.92 11.81 5.82
N SER A 246 -14.06 12.28 6.73
CA SER A 246 -12.65 11.88 6.76
C SER A 246 -12.49 10.39 7.04
N MET A 247 -13.27 9.82 7.96
CA MET A 247 -13.28 8.36 8.19
C MET A 247 -13.68 7.58 6.94
N GLN A 248 -14.69 8.04 6.20
CA GLN A 248 -15.11 7.37 4.95
C GLN A 248 -14.03 7.43 3.87
N LEU A 249 -13.31 8.54 3.76
CA LEU A 249 -12.22 8.70 2.78
C LEU A 249 -11.01 7.81 3.11
N ILE A 250 -10.69 7.62 4.39
CA ILE A 250 -9.52 6.87 4.87
C ILE A 250 -9.79 5.36 4.92
N THR A 251 -11.04 4.96 5.19
CA THR A 251 -11.38 3.54 5.34
C THR A 251 -11.18 2.81 4.01
N LEU A 252 -10.37 1.78 4.04
CA LEU A 252 -10.17 0.90 2.89
C LEU A 252 -11.36 -0.05 2.75
N LYS A 253 -11.87 -0.20 1.51
CA LYS A 253 -12.82 -1.27 1.21
C LYS A 253 -12.14 -2.63 1.36
N THR A 254 -12.86 -3.58 1.92
CA THR A 254 -12.36 -4.95 2.13
C THR A 254 -13.32 -6.01 1.59
N ASP A 255 -14.21 -5.59 0.69
CA ASP A 255 -15.31 -6.39 0.13
C ASP A 255 -15.49 -6.17 -1.38
N VAL A 256 -14.47 -5.61 -2.05
CA VAL A 256 -14.48 -5.43 -3.52
C VAL A 256 -14.72 -6.77 -4.21
N GLU A 257 -15.62 -6.78 -5.19
CA GLU A 257 -15.87 -7.98 -6.00
C GLU A 257 -14.69 -8.24 -6.93
N LEU A 258 -14.01 -9.37 -6.72
CA LEU A 258 -12.83 -9.76 -7.48
C LEU A 258 -13.01 -11.18 -8.02
N HIS A 259 -12.88 -11.34 -9.34
CA HIS A 259 -12.96 -12.62 -10.05
C HIS A 259 -11.56 -13.25 -10.22
N LEU A 260 -10.83 -13.43 -9.10
CA LEU A 260 -9.50 -14.03 -9.07
C LEU A 260 -9.56 -15.49 -8.61
N LYS A 261 -8.83 -16.35 -9.30
CA LYS A 261 -8.60 -17.75 -8.91
C LYS A 261 -7.21 -17.87 -8.29
N ASN A 262 -7.01 -18.84 -7.40
CA ASN A 262 -5.71 -19.09 -6.76
C ASN A 262 -4.56 -19.26 -7.76
N LYS A 263 -4.83 -19.85 -8.95
CA LYS A 263 -3.83 -19.99 -10.01
C LYS A 263 -3.33 -18.65 -10.57
N ASP A 264 -4.18 -17.63 -10.54
CA ASP A 264 -3.89 -16.30 -11.08
C ASP A 264 -3.00 -15.49 -10.12
N MET A 265 -2.76 -16.00 -8.91
CA MET A 265 -1.92 -15.40 -7.87
C MET A 265 -0.60 -16.17 -7.65
N LYS A 266 -0.25 -17.08 -8.54
CA LYS A 266 1.02 -17.83 -8.43
C LYS A 266 2.12 -17.17 -9.24
N LYS A 267 3.23 -16.83 -8.55
CA LYS A 267 4.44 -16.37 -9.22
C LYS A 267 4.94 -17.46 -10.17
N GLN A 268 5.23 -17.07 -11.40
CA GLN A 268 5.83 -17.94 -12.39
C GLN A 268 7.36 -17.86 -12.35
N PRO A 269 8.08 -18.86 -12.81
CA PRO A 269 9.51 -18.74 -13.06
C PRO A 269 9.81 -17.56 -13.99
N ARG A 270 10.97 -16.93 -13.78
CA ARG A 270 11.45 -15.89 -14.70
C ARG A 270 11.69 -16.49 -16.09
N ASN A 271 11.28 -15.77 -17.14
CA ASN A 271 11.66 -16.12 -18.50
C ASN A 271 13.09 -15.65 -18.79
N ASP A 272 14.07 -16.54 -18.65
CA ASP A 272 15.49 -16.18 -18.74
C ASP A 272 15.90 -15.71 -20.14
N ILE A 273 15.26 -16.20 -21.20
CA ILE A 273 15.55 -15.78 -22.58
C ILE A 273 15.15 -14.32 -22.75
N GLU A 274 13.88 -14.01 -22.48
CA GLU A 274 13.37 -12.63 -22.58
C GLU A 274 14.08 -11.70 -21.57
N TRP A 275 14.48 -12.20 -20.42
CA TRP A 275 15.22 -11.44 -19.42
C TRP A 275 16.58 -10.96 -19.93
N VAL A 276 17.31 -11.83 -20.62
CA VAL A 276 18.61 -11.46 -21.23
C VAL A 276 18.43 -10.38 -22.29
N GLU A 277 17.44 -10.53 -23.17
CA GLU A 277 17.13 -9.56 -24.24
C GLU A 277 16.72 -8.22 -23.63
N PHE A 278 15.82 -8.25 -22.66
CA PHE A 278 15.36 -7.06 -21.93
C PHE A 278 16.52 -6.32 -21.22
N CYS A 279 17.38 -7.04 -20.52
CA CYS A 279 18.54 -6.44 -19.87
C CYS A 279 19.55 -5.83 -20.85
N LYS A 280 19.72 -6.42 -22.04
CA LYS A 280 20.54 -5.85 -23.12
C LYS A 280 19.92 -4.55 -23.63
N GLU A 281 18.62 -4.56 -23.96
CA GLU A 281 17.89 -3.38 -24.43
C GLU A 281 17.93 -2.22 -23.43
N MET A 282 17.79 -2.53 -22.12
CA MET A 282 17.82 -1.54 -21.05
C MET A 282 19.23 -1.17 -20.57
N ASN A 283 20.29 -1.77 -21.14
CA ASN A 283 21.69 -1.60 -20.74
C ASN A 283 21.97 -1.99 -19.26
N PHE A 284 21.30 -3.04 -18.79
CA PHE A 284 21.40 -3.52 -17.41
C PHE A 284 22.49 -4.59 -17.21
N LYS A 285 23.75 -4.20 -17.41
CA LYS A 285 24.92 -5.09 -17.31
C LYS A 285 25.02 -5.80 -15.95
N SER A 286 24.62 -5.12 -14.87
CA SER A 286 24.70 -5.68 -13.51
C SER A 286 23.79 -6.88 -13.29
N PHE A 287 22.62 -6.92 -13.94
CA PHE A 287 21.71 -8.08 -13.87
C PHE A 287 22.23 -9.22 -14.75
N LEU A 288 22.79 -8.92 -15.92
CA LEU A 288 23.41 -9.94 -16.80
C LEU A 288 24.59 -10.65 -16.13
N ASN A 289 25.41 -9.90 -15.40
CA ASN A 289 26.59 -10.44 -14.72
C ASN A 289 26.25 -11.39 -13.54
N LYS A 290 25.02 -11.34 -13.04
CA LYS A 290 24.53 -12.24 -11.99
C LYS A 290 23.94 -13.55 -12.52
N MET A 291 23.75 -13.66 -13.82
CA MET A 291 23.24 -14.90 -14.42
C MET A 291 24.32 -15.98 -14.41
N PRO A 292 23.92 -17.26 -14.20
CA PRO A 292 24.85 -18.37 -14.41
C PRO A 292 25.42 -18.27 -15.83
N LYS A 293 26.71 -18.46 -15.96
CA LYS A 293 27.31 -18.58 -17.30
C LYS A 293 26.67 -19.80 -17.99
N MET A 294 25.89 -19.54 -19.02
CA MET A 294 25.38 -20.60 -19.88
C MET A 294 26.53 -21.32 -20.59
#